data_80f5faed29312741038a37dd1a74669f
#
_entry.id   80f5faed29312741038a37dd1a74669f
#
_cell.length_a   1.000
_cell.length_b   1.000
_cell.length_c   1.000
_cell.angle_alpha   90.00
_cell.angle_beta   90.00
_cell.angle_gamma   90.00
#
_symmetry.space_group_name_H-M   'P 1'
#
loop_
_entity.id
_entity.type
_entity.pdbx_description
1 polymer ?
#
loop_
_entity_poly.entity_id
_entity_poly.type
_entity_poly.pdbx_seq_one_letter_code
_entity_poly.pdbx_strand_id
1 'polypeptide(L)'
;MKFQPIKPKKVSSQIADQIRESILAGDFAPGDKLPPERELSAMFGVSRPSMREALNILASAGLVMSYQGGGTVVQSLVDHSNGNALSELIRDEQARALEVIEVRKCMESWTSYFAAERALPEDIRRMDEILAAMQANID
;
A
#
# COMPACT_ATOMS: atom_id res chain seq x y z
N MET A 1 -10.65 2.65 -43.06
CA MET A 1 -9.74 2.54 -41.89
C MET A 1 -10.23 3.50 -40.84
N LYS A 2 -10.57 3.02 -39.64
CA LYS A 2 -10.94 3.89 -38.47
C LYS A 2 -9.74 3.99 -37.54
N PHE A 3 -9.07 5.13 -37.53
CA PHE A 3 -8.02 5.42 -36.56
C PHE A 3 -8.68 5.73 -35.20
N GLN A 4 -8.21 5.09 -34.14
CA GLN A 4 -8.61 5.44 -32.77
C GLN A 4 -7.62 6.45 -32.20
N PRO A 5 -8.07 7.53 -31.52
CA PRO A 5 -7.16 8.49 -30.90
C PRO A 5 -6.39 7.83 -29.75
N ILE A 6 -5.07 7.91 -29.81
CA ILE A 6 -4.19 7.49 -28.72
C ILE A 6 -4.28 8.57 -27.64
N LYS A 7 -4.81 8.23 -26.45
CA LYS A 7 -4.75 9.12 -25.28
C LYS A 7 -3.36 8.99 -24.66
N PRO A 8 -2.52 10.02 -24.68
CA PRO A 8 -1.24 9.97 -23.98
C PRO A 8 -1.49 9.80 -22.49
N LYS A 9 -0.66 8.96 -21.84
CA LYS A 9 -0.73 8.77 -20.39
C LYS A 9 -0.42 10.10 -19.71
N LYS A 10 -1.26 10.54 -18.76
CA LYS A 10 -1.05 11.80 -18.02
C LYS A 10 0.32 11.79 -17.35
N VAL A 11 1.02 12.92 -17.33
CA VAL A 11 2.32 13.08 -16.69
C VAL A 11 2.24 12.70 -15.21
N SER A 12 1.19 13.11 -14.50
CA SER A 12 0.94 12.72 -13.10
C SER A 12 0.87 11.21 -12.88
N SER A 13 0.24 10.48 -13.79
CA SER A 13 0.20 9.01 -13.72
C SER A 13 1.57 8.37 -13.93
N GLN A 14 2.36 8.90 -14.87
CA GLN A 14 3.72 8.39 -15.11
C GLN A 14 4.64 8.62 -13.91
N ILE A 15 4.53 9.78 -13.27
CA ILE A 15 5.26 10.09 -12.03
C ILE A 15 4.84 9.12 -10.91
N ALA A 16 3.53 8.94 -10.72
CA ALA A 16 3.00 8.04 -9.70
C ALA A 16 3.48 6.60 -9.90
N ASP A 17 3.55 6.13 -11.15
CA ASP A 17 4.08 4.79 -11.44
C ASP A 17 5.56 4.67 -11.09
N GLN A 18 6.40 5.63 -11.45
CA GLN A 18 7.83 5.59 -11.11
C GLN A 18 8.07 5.61 -9.60
N ILE A 19 7.36 6.48 -8.86
CA ILE A 19 7.48 6.51 -7.39
C ILE A 19 6.99 5.18 -6.79
N ARG A 20 5.91 4.60 -7.33
CA ARG A 20 5.41 3.28 -6.91
C ARG A 20 6.46 2.20 -7.14
N GLU A 21 7.11 2.19 -8.29
CA GLU A 21 8.17 1.22 -8.62
C GLU A 21 9.34 1.34 -7.64
N SER A 22 9.80 2.56 -7.29
CA SER A 22 10.84 2.77 -6.29
C SER A 22 10.43 2.28 -4.89
N ILE A 23 9.17 2.48 -4.48
CA ILE A 23 8.65 1.95 -3.21
C ILE A 23 8.65 0.42 -3.23
N LEU A 24 8.18 -0.20 -4.32
CA LEU A 24 8.13 -1.65 -4.45
C LEU A 24 9.53 -2.27 -4.59
N ALA A 25 10.49 -1.56 -5.16
CA ALA A 25 11.90 -1.97 -5.24
C ALA A 25 12.62 -1.89 -3.88
N GLY A 26 12.01 -1.21 -2.89
CA GLY A 26 12.59 -1.05 -1.56
C GLY A 26 13.52 0.15 -1.40
N ASP A 27 13.55 1.07 -2.39
CA ASP A 27 14.31 2.33 -2.28
C ASP A 27 13.78 3.21 -1.15
N PHE A 28 12.50 3.04 -0.81
CA PHE A 28 11.83 3.69 0.33
C PHE A 28 11.11 2.64 1.16
N ALA A 29 11.49 2.51 2.42
CA ALA A 29 10.84 1.63 3.37
C ALA A 29 9.53 2.26 3.93
N PRO A 30 8.58 1.45 4.42
CA PRO A 30 7.45 1.96 5.19
C PRO A 30 7.92 2.83 6.36
N GLY A 31 7.33 4.02 6.50
CA GLY A 31 7.73 5.04 7.47
C GLY A 31 8.72 6.07 6.95
N ASP A 32 9.38 5.82 5.83
CA ASP A 32 10.30 6.79 5.22
C ASP A 32 9.54 8.00 4.67
N LYS A 33 10.20 9.16 4.74
CA LYS A 33 9.69 10.38 4.13
C LYS A 33 10.18 10.48 2.70
N LEU A 34 9.24 10.68 1.77
CA LEU A 34 9.61 11.11 0.42
C LEU A 34 10.20 12.53 0.44
N PRO A 35 11.09 12.85 -0.51
CA PRO A 35 11.57 14.22 -0.69
C PRO A 35 10.39 15.20 -0.81
N PRO A 36 10.58 16.47 -0.37
CA PRO A 36 9.52 17.48 -0.47
C PRO A 36 9.02 17.65 -1.92
N GLU A 37 7.72 17.99 -2.08
CA GLU A 37 7.09 18.21 -3.40
C GLU A 37 7.94 19.10 -4.33
N ARG A 38 8.62 20.12 -3.76
CA ARG A 38 9.49 21.02 -4.52
C ARG A 38 10.70 20.27 -5.10
N GLU A 39 11.32 19.42 -4.33
CA GLU A 39 12.49 18.65 -4.75
C GLU A 39 12.09 17.57 -5.77
N LEU A 40 11.04 16.83 -5.48
CA LEU A 40 10.48 15.84 -6.43
C LEU A 40 10.15 16.51 -7.76
N SER A 41 9.50 17.67 -7.75
CA SER A 41 9.19 18.40 -8.99
C SER A 41 10.44 18.76 -9.78
N ALA A 42 11.51 19.16 -9.10
CA ALA A 42 12.79 19.47 -9.75
C ALA A 42 13.47 18.20 -10.28
N MET A 43 13.49 17.11 -9.52
CA MET A 43 14.08 15.83 -9.92
C MET A 43 13.39 15.23 -11.16
N PHE A 44 12.06 15.31 -11.21
CA PHE A 44 11.27 14.82 -12.34
C PHE A 44 11.16 15.81 -13.50
N GLY A 45 11.62 17.06 -13.34
CA GLY A 45 11.49 18.11 -14.37
C GLY A 45 10.04 18.47 -14.68
N VAL A 46 9.14 18.41 -13.71
CA VAL A 46 7.70 18.61 -13.89
C VAL A 46 7.17 19.77 -13.05
N SER A 47 5.94 20.22 -13.40
CA SER A 47 5.28 21.26 -12.62
C SER A 47 4.83 20.73 -11.24
N ARG A 48 4.83 21.61 -10.23
CA ARG A 48 4.33 21.27 -8.88
C ARG A 48 2.88 20.77 -8.86
N PRO A 49 1.93 21.33 -9.65
CA PRO A 49 0.59 20.77 -9.75
C PRO A 49 0.57 19.32 -10.23
N SER A 50 1.40 18.96 -11.25
CA SER A 50 1.49 17.59 -11.75
C SER A 50 2.07 16.64 -10.70
N MET A 51 3.06 17.08 -9.94
CA MET A 51 3.64 16.32 -8.82
C MET A 51 2.60 16.10 -7.72
N ARG A 52 1.86 17.14 -7.34
CA ARG A 52 0.80 17.04 -6.33
C ARG A 52 -0.31 16.07 -6.75
N GLU A 53 -0.71 16.10 -8.01
CA GLU A 53 -1.68 15.14 -8.55
C GLU A 53 -1.13 13.70 -8.48
N ALA A 54 0.15 13.49 -8.78
CA ALA A 54 0.81 12.20 -8.65
C ALA A 54 0.84 11.69 -7.19
N LEU A 55 1.20 12.55 -6.26
CA LEU A 55 1.18 12.21 -4.82
C LEU A 55 -0.25 11.90 -4.33
N ASN A 56 -1.26 12.59 -4.84
CA ASN A 56 -2.67 12.28 -4.54
C ASN A 56 -3.08 10.91 -5.09
N ILE A 57 -2.62 10.53 -6.29
CA ILE A 57 -2.85 9.19 -6.85
C ILE A 57 -2.24 8.13 -5.93
N LEU A 58 -1.01 8.33 -5.48
CA LEU A 58 -0.33 7.40 -4.56
C LEU A 58 -1.01 7.35 -3.18
N ALA A 59 -1.48 8.49 -2.68
CA ALA A 59 -2.22 8.54 -1.42
C ALA A 59 -3.58 7.82 -1.52
N SER A 60 -4.30 8.00 -2.63
CA SER A 60 -5.54 7.27 -2.90
C SER A 60 -5.33 5.76 -3.02
N ALA A 61 -4.14 5.34 -3.49
CA ALA A 61 -3.73 3.95 -3.53
C ALA A 61 -3.20 3.41 -2.19
N GLY A 62 -3.17 4.24 -1.13
CA GLY A 62 -2.67 3.85 0.20
C GLY A 62 -1.16 3.66 0.30
N LEU A 63 -0.40 4.02 -0.74
CA LEU A 63 1.05 3.86 -0.77
C LEU A 63 1.79 4.92 0.03
N VAL A 64 1.21 6.11 0.15
CA VAL A 64 1.77 7.24 0.89
C VAL A 64 0.68 7.98 1.67
N MET A 65 1.07 8.70 2.69
CA MET A 65 0.21 9.62 3.44
C MET A 65 0.88 10.98 3.57
N SER A 66 0.15 12.04 3.23
CA SER A 66 0.64 13.42 3.33
C SER A 66 0.13 14.07 4.61
N TYR A 67 1.06 14.58 5.41
CA TYR A 67 0.77 15.32 6.64
C TYR A 67 0.96 16.81 6.42
N GLN A 68 0.02 17.61 6.89
CA GLN A 68 0.14 19.06 6.80
C GLN A 68 1.36 19.55 7.60
N GLY A 69 2.34 20.13 6.92
CA GLY A 69 3.62 20.54 7.52
C GLY A 69 4.60 19.40 7.82
N GLY A 70 4.19 18.13 7.71
CA GLY A 70 5.00 16.95 8.04
C GLY A 70 5.65 16.25 6.86
N GLY A 71 5.25 16.57 5.63
CA GLY A 71 5.72 15.90 4.41
C GLY A 71 4.87 14.69 4.04
N THR A 72 5.35 13.93 3.07
CA THR A 72 4.71 12.70 2.57
C THR A 72 5.49 11.49 3.05
N VAL A 73 4.82 10.54 3.70
CA VAL A 73 5.42 9.35 4.31
C VAL A 73 4.92 8.10 3.57
N VAL A 74 5.82 7.17 3.29
CA VAL A 74 5.50 5.88 2.69
C VAL A 74 4.74 5.02 3.70
N GLN A 75 3.64 4.43 3.28
CA GLN A 75 2.80 3.58 4.13
C GLN A 75 3.18 2.11 4.00
N SER A 76 2.99 1.35 5.06
CA SER A 76 3.07 -0.11 4.99
C SER A 76 1.85 -0.65 4.25
N LEU A 77 2.07 -1.48 3.23
CA LEU A 77 0.99 -2.20 2.54
C LEU A 77 0.34 -3.27 3.43
N VAL A 78 1.03 -3.63 4.53
CA VAL A 78 0.62 -4.69 5.46
C VAL A 78 -0.03 -4.10 6.71
N ASP A 79 0.14 -2.79 6.96
CA ASP A 79 -0.38 -2.16 8.17
C ASP A 79 -1.89 -1.90 8.01
N HIS A 80 -2.69 -2.76 8.61
CA HIS A 80 -4.15 -2.73 8.56
C HIS A 80 -4.80 -1.50 9.22
N SER A 81 -4.01 -0.60 9.80
CA SER A 81 -4.52 0.62 10.45
C SER A 81 -5.10 1.65 9.47
N ASN A 82 -4.77 1.53 8.19
CA ASN A 82 -5.30 2.40 7.13
C ASN A 82 -6.33 1.68 6.25
N GLY A 83 -7.31 1.05 6.86
CA GLY A 83 -8.38 0.28 6.23
C GLY A 83 -9.26 1.00 5.18
N ASN A 84 -8.80 2.12 4.62
CA ASN A 84 -9.63 2.94 3.75
C ASN A 84 -9.91 2.30 2.38
N ALA A 85 -8.95 1.61 1.75
CA ALA A 85 -9.22 1.03 0.43
C ALA A 85 -10.14 -0.19 0.52
N LEU A 86 -9.93 -1.06 1.53
CA LEU A 86 -10.80 -2.21 1.76
C LEU A 86 -12.13 -1.81 2.41
N SER A 87 -12.12 -0.81 3.30
CA SER A 87 -13.34 -0.29 3.92
C SER A 87 -14.21 0.54 2.96
N GLU A 88 -13.65 1.20 1.95
CA GLU A 88 -14.44 1.81 0.88
C GLU A 88 -15.10 0.76 -0.03
N LEU A 89 -14.39 -0.34 -0.33
CA LEU A 89 -14.97 -1.47 -1.07
C LEU A 89 -16.08 -2.18 -0.27
N ILE A 90 -15.96 -2.21 1.06
CA ILE A 90 -16.96 -2.85 1.94
C ILE A 90 -18.16 -1.93 2.19
N ARG A 91 -18.02 -0.61 2.05
CA ARG A 91 -19.11 0.36 2.29
C ARG A 91 -20.29 0.21 1.37
N ASP A 92 -20.12 -0.38 0.21
CA ASP A 92 -21.15 -0.28 -0.84
C ASP A 92 -22.09 -1.49 -0.96
N GLU A 93 -21.85 -2.67 -0.35
CA GLU A 93 -22.83 -3.76 -0.30
C GLU A 93 -22.40 -4.92 0.62
N GLN A 94 -23.33 -5.40 1.47
CA GLN A 94 -23.15 -6.62 2.29
C GLN A 94 -22.78 -7.87 1.45
N ALA A 95 -23.20 -7.94 0.19
CA ALA A 95 -22.88 -9.03 -0.71
C ALA A 95 -21.38 -9.07 -1.08
N ARG A 96 -20.76 -7.89 -1.32
CA ARG A 96 -19.32 -7.80 -1.61
C ARG A 96 -18.44 -8.14 -0.41
N ALA A 97 -18.94 -7.88 0.80
CA ALA A 97 -18.22 -8.27 2.01
C ALA A 97 -18.05 -9.80 2.12
N LEU A 98 -19.04 -10.57 1.73
CA LEU A 98 -18.95 -12.04 1.71
C LEU A 98 -17.95 -12.54 0.66
N GLU A 99 -17.96 -11.97 -0.54
CA GLU A 99 -17.01 -12.31 -1.61
C GLU A 99 -15.57 -12.00 -1.17
N VAL A 100 -15.34 -10.85 -0.51
CA VAL A 100 -14.02 -10.49 0.04
C VAL A 100 -13.59 -11.48 1.13
N ILE A 101 -14.51 -11.89 2.01
CA ILE A 101 -14.23 -12.89 3.05
C ILE A 101 -13.88 -14.25 2.43
N GLU A 102 -14.55 -14.66 1.36
CA GLU A 102 -14.26 -15.92 0.66
C GLU A 102 -12.86 -15.89 0.02
N VAL A 103 -12.52 -14.81 -0.69
CA VAL A 103 -11.17 -14.60 -1.25
C VAL A 103 -10.11 -14.59 -0.14
N ARG A 104 -10.37 -13.86 0.93
CA ARG A 104 -9.47 -13.79 2.10
C ARG A 104 -9.26 -15.18 2.72
N LYS A 105 -10.31 -15.96 2.91
CA LYS A 105 -10.20 -17.34 3.41
C LYS A 105 -9.33 -18.21 2.52
N CYS A 106 -9.50 -18.14 1.21
CA CYS A 106 -8.65 -18.88 0.27
C CYS A 106 -7.18 -18.46 0.39
N MET A 107 -6.92 -17.15 0.40
CA MET A 107 -5.55 -16.62 0.51
C MET A 107 -4.91 -16.96 1.86
N GLU A 108 -5.63 -16.79 2.96
CA GLU A 108 -5.13 -17.08 4.31
C GLU A 108 -4.83 -18.57 4.50
N SER A 109 -5.65 -19.46 3.94
CA SER A 109 -5.40 -20.90 3.98
C SER A 109 -4.11 -21.29 3.25
N TRP A 110 -3.91 -20.78 2.04
CA TRP A 110 -2.70 -21.04 1.26
C TRP A 110 -1.45 -20.42 1.87
N THR A 111 -1.54 -19.17 2.34
CA THR A 111 -0.41 -18.51 2.98
C THR A 111 -0.01 -19.20 4.27
N SER A 112 -0.97 -19.64 5.07
CA SER A 112 -0.69 -20.41 6.30
C SER A 112 -0.06 -21.77 6.00
N TYR A 113 -0.50 -22.45 4.95
CA TYR A 113 0.10 -23.71 4.51
C TYR A 113 1.57 -23.52 4.13
N PHE A 114 1.86 -22.56 3.25
CA PHE A 114 3.24 -22.31 2.84
C PHE A 114 4.11 -21.73 3.94
N ALA A 115 3.53 -20.94 4.84
CA ALA A 115 4.26 -20.46 6.02
C ALA A 115 4.67 -21.63 6.91
N ALA A 116 3.76 -22.58 7.18
CA ALA A 116 4.07 -23.75 7.97
C ALA A 116 5.11 -24.66 7.32
N GLU A 117 5.08 -24.81 5.98
CA GLU A 117 6.06 -25.62 5.23
C GLU A 117 7.45 -24.99 5.25
N ARG A 118 7.55 -23.66 5.33
CA ARG A 118 8.80 -22.90 5.22
C ARG A 118 9.32 -22.36 6.54
N ALA A 119 8.53 -22.50 7.62
CA ALA A 119 8.87 -21.96 8.93
C ALA A 119 10.13 -22.61 9.48
N LEU A 120 11.03 -21.78 9.96
CA LEU A 120 12.20 -22.21 10.72
C LEU A 120 11.83 -22.38 12.21
N PRO A 121 12.60 -23.16 12.99
CA PRO A 121 12.32 -23.32 14.43
C PRO A 121 12.29 -22.01 15.22
N GLU A 122 13.01 -20.99 14.77
CA GLU A 122 12.99 -19.64 15.33
C GLU A 122 11.69 -18.90 15.07
N ASP A 123 11.07 -19.09 13.90
CA ASP A 123 9.78 -18.47 13.56
C ASP A 123 8.68 -19.02 14.45
N ILE A 124 8.69 -20.35 14.68
CA ILE A 124 7.72 -21.02 15.55
C ILE A 124 7.85 -20.50 16.98
N ARG A 125 9.08 -20.41 17.52
CA ARG A 125 9.30 -19.87 18.86
C ARG A 125 8.78 -18.44 19.01
N ARG A 126 9.02 -17.60 18.00
CA ARG A 126 8.55 -16.21 18.01
C ARG A 126 7.02 -16.11 17.94
N MET A 127 6.38 -17.00 17.21
CA MET A 127 4.92 -17.09 17.17
C MET A 127 4.34 -17.52 18.53
N ASP A 128 4.95 -18.49 19.19
CA ASP A 128 4.55 -18.93 20.54
C ASP A 128 4.69 -17.81 21.57
N GLU A 129 5.78 -17.03 21.52
CA GLU A 129 5.97 -15.86 22.37
C GLU A 129 4.88 -14.79 22.16
N ILE A 130 4.54 -14.51 20.91
CA ILE A 130 3.48 -13.55 20.56
C ILE A 130 2.12 -14.07 21.04
N LEU A 131 1.80 -15.33 20.83
CA LEU A 131 0.55 -15.94 21.29
C LEU A 131 0.43 -15.89 22.81
N ALA A 132 1.50 -16.20 23.54
CA ALA A 132 1.52 -16.10 25.00
C ALA A 132 1.28 -14.66 25.48
N ALA A 133 1.91 -13.68 24.81
CA ALA A 133 1.70 -12.26 25.13
C ALA A 133 0.27 -11.80 24.81
N MET A 134 -0.34 -12.29 23.73
CA MET A 134 -1.74 -11.99 23.38
C MET A 134 -2.69 -12.59 24.42
N GLN A 135 -2.48 -13.85 24.86
CA GLN A 135 -3.29 -14.49 25.88
C GLN A 135 -3.24 -13.77 27.21
N ALA A 136 -2.07 -13.26 27.60
CA ALA A 136 -1.90 -12.49 28.86
C ALA A 136 -2.61 -11.13 28.84
N ASN A 137 -3.03 -10.63 27.68
CA ASN A 137 -3.72 -9.32 27.53
C ASN A 137 -5.23 -9.48 27.25
N ILE A 138 -5.80 -10.69 27.33
CA ILE A 138 -7.23 -10.94 27.15
C ILE A 138 -8.01 -10.85 28.45
N ASP A 139 -7.34 -10.90 29.61
CA ASP A 139 -7.87 -10.68 30.96
C ASP A 139 -7.84 -9.19 31.35
#